data_f38960d0c4fed286c323af4fffeaddce
#
_entry.id   f38960d0c4fed286c323af4fffeaddce
#
_cell.length_a   1.000
_cell.length_b   1.000
_cell.length_c   1.000
_cell.angle_alpha   90.00
_cell.angle_beta   90.00
_cell.angle_gamma   90.00
#
_symmetry.space_group_name_H-M   'P 1'
#
loop_
_entity.id
_entity.type
_entity.pdbx_description
1 polymer ?
#
loop_
_entity_poly.entity_id
_entity_poly.type
_entity_poly.pdbx_seq_one_letter_code
_entity_poly.pdbx_strand_id
1 'polypeptide(L)'
;MKNNNDNIVTEKLEESIEFEWTDITIELLPNEYNKQLPFLRVHIGNEKSNILKPSSLGLVKSSDHKEQNELFILLKTFGQYGHFTFDGNNTQKRSIDELVRRLSQNLIFYFGEKDLDPIQQDNDTGRWECFINVDDKTNCWHEIEQKRNKDIALLLESWVPLKEEIEKIDKREESYRMKGYEW
;
A
#
# COMPACT_ATOMS: atom_id res chain seq x y z
N MET A 1 -8.39 35.81 -12.98
CA MET A 1 -7.41 34.71 -12.91
C MET A 1 -6.94 34.63 -11.46
N LYS A 2 -7.44 33.68 -10.69
CA LYS A 2 -7.04 33.45 -9.29
C LYS A 2 -6.08 32.26 -9.29
N ASN A 3 -4.84 32.51 -8.95
CA ASN A 3 -3.83 31.49 -8.71
C ASN A 3 -4.18 30.80 -7.38
N ASN A 4 -4.63 29.57 -7.43
CA ASN A 4 -4.67 28.69 -6.29
C ASN A 4 -3.25 28.11 -6.12
N ASN A 5 -2.46 28.75 -5.26
CA ASN A 5 -1.29 28.12 -4.67
C ASN A 5 -1.81 27.04 -3.71
N ASP A 6 -1.75 25.80 -4.14
CA ASP A 6 -1.80 24.66 -3.23
C ASP A 6 -0.57 24.70 -2.32
N ASN A 7 -0.75 25.33 -1.17
CA ASN A 7 0.19 25.20 -0.06
C ASN A 7 0.17 23.73 0.38
N ILE A 8 1.14 22.97 -0.09
CA ILE A 8 1.55 21.71 0.53
C ILE A 8 2.13 22.12 1.88
N VAL A 9 1.29 22.09 2.90
CA VAL A 9 1.73 22.19 4.30
C VAL A 9 2.51 20.92 4.57
N THR A 10 3.82 21.00 4.45
CA THR A 10 4.74 20.08 5.11
C THR A 10 4.63 20.40 6.60
N GLU A 11 3.67 19.78 7.29
CA GLU A 11 3.73 19.71 8.76
C GLU A 11 5.00 18.92 9.11
N LYS A 12 6.09 19.66 9.34
CA LYS A 12 7.22 19.17 10.12
C LYS A 12 6.62 18.80 11.47
N LEU A 13 6.83 17.55 11.89
CA LEU A 13 6.63 17.11 13.27
C LEU A 13 7.50 18.00 14.17
N GLU A 14 6.92 19.10 14.67
CA GLU A 14 7.53 19.96 15.67
C GLU A 14 7.18 19.36 17.03
N GLU A 15 8.01 18.40 17.45
CA GLU A 15 8.39 18.14 18.83
C GLU A 15 9.43 17.02 18.75
N SER A 16 10.62 17.24 19.28
CA SER A 16 11.72 16.28 19.26
C SER A 16 11.42 15.12 20.22
N ILE A 17 10.57 14.21 19.77
CA ILE A 17 10.45 12.90 20.40
C ILE A 17 11.71 12.15 20.01
N GLU A 18 12.55 11.86 21.00
CA GLU A 18 13.67 10.94 20.78
C GLU A 18 13.11 9.55 20.51
N PHE A 19 13.21 9.09 19.27
CA PHE A 19 12.84 7.74 18.85
C PHE A 19 13.97 7.16 18.01
N GLU A 20 14.13 5.84 18.08
CA GLU A 20 15.08 5.08 17.29
C GLU A 20 14.43 4.59 15.98
N TRP A 21 15.25 4.13 15.03
CA TRP A 21 14.74 3.56 13.78
C TRP A 21 13.84 2.35 14.01
N THR A 22 14.12 1.56 15.05
CA THR A 22 13.33 0.38 15.45
C THR A 22 11.94 0.71 15.98
N ASP A 23 11.71 1.97 16.40
CA ASP A 23 10.39 2.43 16.84
C ASP A 23 9.47 2.80 15.69
N ILE A 24 10.02 2.90 14.47
CA ILE A 24 9.26 3.24 13.27
C ILE A 24 8.73 1.97 12.62
N THR A 25 7.43 1.97 12.35
CA THR A 25 6.79 0.95 11.52
C THR A 25 6.12 1.60 10.31
N ILE A 26 6.45 1.13 9.12
CA ILE A 26 5.80 1.54 7.86
C ILE A 26 4.95 0.38 7.36
N GLU A 27 3.64 0.53 7.42
CA GLU A 27 2.70 -0.42 6.82
C GLU A 27 2.40 -0.01 5.37
N LEU A 28 2.58 -0.92 4.43
CA LEU A 28 2.15 -0.77 3.04
C LEU A 28 0.69 -1.24 2.94
N LEU A 29 -0.25 -0.30 2.83
CA LEU A 29 -1.68 -0.60 2.82
C LEU A 29 -2.21 -0.68 1.39
N PRO A 30 -3.16 -1.59 1.09
CA PRO A 30 -3.79 -1.65 -0.21
C PRO A 30 -4.50 -0.33 -0.55
N ASN A 31 -4.40 0.08 -1.82
CA ASN A 31 -5.06 1.26 -2.35
C ASN A 31 -6.08 0.83 -3.41
N GLU A 32 -7.37 1.00 -3.12
CA GLU A 32 -8.46 0.59 -4.01
C GLU A 32 -8.47 1.34 -5.34
N TYR A 33 -7.98 2.58 -5.35
CA TYR A 33 -7.98 3.44 -6.53
C TYR A 33 -6.73 3.24 -7.41
N ASN A 34 -5.64 2.77 -6.82
CA ASN A 34 -4.39 2.50 -7.54
C ASN A 34 -3.67 1.30 -6.92
N LYS A 35 -3.86 0.12 -7.51
CA LYS A 35 -3.24 -1.14 -7.04
C LYS A 35 -1.70 -1.13 -7.10
N GLN A 36 -1.11 -0.27 -7.95
CA GLN A 36 0.34 -0.17 -8.09
C GLN A 36 0.99 0.73 -7.05
N LEU A 37 0.22 1.57 -6.37
CA LEU A 37 0.75 2.54 -5.44
C LEU A 37 -0.04 2.49 -4.13
N PRO A 38 0.39 1.68 -3.14
CA PRO A 38 -0.27 1.56 -1.85
C PRO A 38 -0.19 2.88 -1.07
N PHE A 39 -1.03 3.01 -0.05
CA PHE A 39 -0.84 4.02 0.99
C PHE A 39 0.19 3.53 1.99
N LEU A 40 0.91 4.47 2.59
CA LEU A 40 1.82 4.20 3.69
C LEU A 40 1.14 4.65 4.99
N ARG A 41 1.09 3.76 5.98
CA ARG A 41 0.75 4.15 7.34
C ARG A 41 2.02 4.07 8.18
N VAL A 42 2.37 5.17 8.81
CA VAL A 42 3.56 5.26 9.64
C VAL A 42 3.16 5.33 11.10
N HIS A 43 3.76 4.50 11.90
CA HIS A 43 3.69 4.51 13.36
C HIS A 43 5.07 4.84 13.92
N ILE A 44 5.12 5.66 14.97
CA ILE A 44 6.35 5.96 15.73
C ILE A 44 6.05 5.62 17.19
N GLY A 45 6.66 4.55 17.67
CA GLY A 45 6.37 4.04 19.02
C GLY A 45 4.88 3.74 19.21
N ASN A 46 4.30 4.29 20.28
CA ASN A 46 2.88 4.13 20.64
C ASN A 46 2.00 5.31 20.18
N GLU A 47 2.54 6.21 19.34
CA GLU A 47 1.81 7.38 18.90
C GLU A 47 0.75 7.10 17.82
N LYS A 48 -0.09 8.12 17.54
CA LYS A 48 -1.07 8.02 16.46
C LYS A 48 -0.39 7.82 15.12
N SER A 49 -0.89 6.85 14.38
CA SER A 49 -0.43 6.58 13.02
C SER A 49 -0.81 7.71 12.06
N ASN A 50 0.11 8.06 11.18
CA ASN A 50 -0.10 8.99 10.08
C ASN A 50 -0.16 8.25 8.74
N ILE A 51 -1.09 8.65 7.87
CA ILE A 51 -1.16 8.12 6.50
C ILE A 51 -0.38 9.05 5.59
N LEU A 52 0.57 8.48 4.86
CA LEU A 52 1.43 9.18 3.93
C LEU A 52 1.19 8.73 2.49
N LYS A 53 1.44 9.66 1.58
CA LYS A 53 1.57 9.31 0.17
C LYS A 53 2.99 8.76 -0.07
N PRO A 54 3.16 7.74 -0.92
CA PRO A 54 4.51 7.25 -1.26
C PRO A 54 5.45 8.32 -1.80
N SER A 55 4.91 9.36 -2.44
CA SER A 55 5.68 10.52 -2.91
C SER A 55 6.38 11.29 -1.78
N SER A 56 5.83 11.27 -0.57
CA SER A 56 6.45 11.94 0.58
C SER A 56 7.80 11.33 0.99
N LEU A 57 7.98 10.03 0.71
CA LEU A 57 9.24 9.30 0.90
C LEU A 57 10.03 9.13 -0.41
N GLY A 58 9.65 9.83 -1.49
CA GLY A 58 10.32 9.72 -2.78
C GLY A 58 10.20 8.33 -3.43
N LEU A 59 9.11 7.59 -3.15
CA LEU A 59 8.91 6.20 -3.58
C LEU A 59 8.15 6.08 -4.91
N VAL A 60 7.97 7.18 -5.64
CA VAL A 60 7.28 7.24 -6.93
C VAL A 60 8.22 7.69 -8.04
N LYS A 61 7.89 7.35 -9.28
CA LYS A 61 8.63 7.83 -10.45
C LYS A 61 8.46 9.34 -10.61
N SER A 62 9.54 10.04 -10.96
CA SER A 62 9.49 11.48 -11.25
C SER A 62 8.63 11.80 -12.48
N SER A 63 8.59 10.89 -13.46
CA SER A 63 7.81 11.02 -14.69
C SER A 63 6.32 10.72 -14.51
N ASP A 64 5.97 9.88 -13.55
CA ASP A 64 4.59 9.54 -13.24
C ASP A 64 4.43 9.24 -11.74
N HIS A 65 3.81 10.18 -11.02
CA HIS A 65 3.54 10.04 -9.59
C HIS A 65 2.52 8.94 -9.23
N LYS A 66 1.97 8.25 -10.22
CA LYS A 66 1.05 7.11 -10.04
C LYS A 66 1.77 5.77 -10.09
N GLU A 67 3.05 5.75 -10.44
CA GLU A 67 3.85 4.54 -10.52
C GLU A 67 4.92 4.50 -9.44
N GLN A 68 5.11 3.32 -8.86
CA GLN A 68 6.20 3.03 -7.94
C GLN A 68 7.56 3.08 -8.66
N ASN A 69 8.58 3.48 -7.93
CA ASN A 69 9.96 3.45 -8.40
C ASN A 69 10.74 2.28 -7.75
N GLU A 70 12.03 2.20 -8.06
CA GLU A 70 12.92 1.16 -7.55
C GLU A 70 13.10 1.22 -6.01
N LEU A 71 13.03 2.41 -5.41
CA LEU A 71 13.12 2.58 -3.96
C LEU A 71 11.91 1.98 -3.24
N PHE A 72 10.73 2.06 -3.86
CA PHE A 72 9.54 1.40 -3.33
C PHE A 72 9.70 -0.13 -3.34
N ILE A 73 10.22 -0.68 -4.44
CA ILE A 73 10.48 -2.12 -4.56
C ILE A 73 11.49 -2.57 -3.49
N LEU A 74 12.54 -1.77 -3.27
CA LEU A 74 13.54 -2.03 -2.24
C LEU A 74 12.92 -2.02 -0.83
N LEU A 75 12.11 -1.00 -0.50
CA LEU A 75 11.41 -0.92 0.79
C LEU A 75 10.49 -2.12 1.00
N LYS A 76 9.76 -2.52 -0.04
CA LYS A 76 8.89 -3.71 -0.01
C LYS A 76 9.70 -5.00 0.20
N THR A 77 10.89 -5.10 -0.38
CA THR A 77 11.79 -6.25 -0.18
C THR A 77 12.20 -6.36 1.29
N PHE A 78 12.51 -5.25 1.95
CA PHE A 78 12.77 -5.26 3.39
C PHE A 78 11.54 -5.71 4.19
N GLY A 79 10.33 -5.29 3.81
CA GLY A 79 9.10 -5.72 4.45
C GLY A 79 8.81 -7.22 4.32
N GLN A 80 9.22 -7.83 3.21
CA GLN A 80 9.01 -9.26 2.97
C GLN A 80 10.04 -10.15 3.66
N TYR A 81 11.30 -9.71 3.73
CA TYR A 81 12.42 -10.55 4.13
C TYR A 81 13.19 -10.01 5.34
N GLY A 82 12.94 -8.78 5.77
CA GLY A 82 13.67 -8.06 6.82
C GLY A 82 15.09 -7.66 6.43
N HIS A 83 15.69 -8.37 5.49
CA HIS A 83 17.05 -8.18 4.99
C HIS A 83 17.18 -8.72 3.57
N PHE A 84 18.28 -8.39 2.89
CA PHE A 84 18.68 -9.08 1.66
C PHE A 84 20.19 -9.11 1.49
N THR A 85 20.67 -10.12 0.74
CA THR A 85 22.03 -10.22 0.23
C THR A 85 21.98 -10.12 -1.29
N PHE A 86 23.03 -9.58 -1.88
CA PHE A 86 23.13 -9.42 -3.32
C PHE A 86 24.39 -10.09 -3.87
N ASP A 87 24.21 -11.13 -4.66
CA ASP A 87 25.28 -11.95 -5.26
C ASP A 87 25.54 -11.59 -6.74
N GLY A 88 25.42 -10.30 -7.09
CA GLY A 88 25.63 -9.83 -8.45
C GLY A 88 27.09 -9.43 -8.74
N ASN A 89 27.34 -9.05 -10.00
CA ASN A 89 28.62 -8.49 -10.40
C ASN A 89 28.85 -7.08 -9.80
N ASN A 90 30.09 -6.58 -9.88
CA ASN A 90 30.48 -5.30 -9.28
C ASN A 90 29.67 -4.10 -9.77
N THR A 91 29.20 -4.09 -11.03
CA THR A 91 28.38 -3.01 -11.59
C THR A 91 26.98 -3.02 -10.97
N GLN A 92 26.40 -4.20 -10.86
CA GLN A 92 25.08 -4.38 -10.24
C GLN A 92 25.14 -4.07 -8.74
N LYS A 93 26.23 -4.47 -8.06
CA LYS A 93 26.45 -4.15 -6.65
C LYS A 93 26.44 -2.63 -6.42
N ARG A 94 27.18 -1.87 -7.24
CA ARG A 94 27.18 -0.39 -7.16
C ARG A 94 25.80 0.22 -7.37
N SER A 95 24.98 -0.35 -8.24
CA SER A 95 23.61 0.10 -8.46
C SER A 95 22.74 -0.14 -7.23
N ILE A 96 22.89 -1.29 -6.57
CA ILE A 96 22.19 -1.61 -5.32
C ILE A 96 22.63 -0.68 -4.19
N ASP A 97 23.95 -0.50 -4.02
CA ASP A 97 24.50 0.39 -2.99
C ASP A 97 23.93 1.83 -3.15
N GLU A 98 23.80 2.32 -4.40
CA GLU A 98 23.21 3.63 -4.67
C GLU A 98 21.72 3.67 -4.35
N LEU A 99 20.95 2.62 -4.65
CA LEU A 99 19.53 2.53 -4.29
C LEU A 99 19.34 2.52 -2.77
N VAL A 100 20.12 1.74 -2.06
CA VAL A 100 20.12 1.68 -0.59
C VAL A 100 20.45 3.05 -0.01
N ARG A 101 21.52 3.70 -0.49
CA ARG A 101 21.92 5.04 -0.06
C ARG A 101 20.79 6.06 -0.28
N ARG A 102 20.12 6.04 -1.43
CA ARG A 102 19.01 6.95 -1.73
C ARG A 102 17.79 6.69 -0.86
N LEU A 103 17.43 5.43 -0.62
CA LEU A 103 16.34 5.09 0.29
C LEU A 103 16.66 5.56 1.72
N SER A 104 17.87 5.27 2.21
CA SER A 104 18.34 5.71 3.51
C SER A 104 18.24 7.23 3.66
N GLN A 105 18.72 7.99 2.67
CA GLN A 105 18.64 9.45 2.66
C GLN A 105 17.19 9.97 2.68
N ASN A 106 16.27 9.34 1.95
CA ASN A 106 14.86 9.73 1.96
C ASN A 106 14.22 9.50 3.33
N LEU A 107 14.56 8.39 3.98
CA LEU A 107 14.11 8.07 5.35
C LEU A 107 14.66 9.08 6.36
N ILE A 108 15.97 9.38 6.29
CA ILE A 108 16.60 10.40 7.13
C ILE A 108 15.96 11.78 6.91
N PHE A 109 15.75 12.15 5.65
CA PHE A 109 15.12 13.43 5.33
C PHE A 109 13.72 13.57 5.91
N TYR A 110 12.95 12.48 5.94
CA TYR A 110 11.58 12.49 6.43
C TYR A 110 11.47 12.37 7.95
N PHE A 111 12.24 11.45 8.56
CA PHE A 111 12.15 11.13 9.99
C PHE A 111 13.18 11.88 10.86
N GLY A 112 14.11 12.56 10.25
CA GLY A 112 15.23 13.20 10.93
C GLY A 112 16.47 12.31 11.03
N GLU A 113 17.60 12.95 11.30
CA GLU A 113 18.88 12.29 11.45
C GLU A 113 18.97 11.59 12.82
N LYS A 114 19.58 10.41 12.85
CA LYS A 114 19.85 9.60 14.04
C LYS A 114 21.33 9.24 14.07
N ASP A 115 21.77 8.66 15.18
CA ASP A 115 23.17 8.24 15.35
C ASP A 115 23.60 7.18 14.35
N LEU A 116 22.66 6.33 13.91
CA LEU A 116 22.89 5.28 12.93
C LEU A 116 22.02 5.50 11.69
N ASP A 117 22.49 4.99 10.54
CA ASP A 117 21.68 4.98 9.32
C ASP A 117 20.53 3.97 9.45
N PRO A 118 19.34 4.26 8.84
CA PRO A 118 18.18 3.37 8.90
C PRO A 118 18.39 2.04 8.17
N ILE A 119 19.37 1.98 7.26
CA ILE A 119 19.74 0.78 6.51
C ILE A 119 21.25 0.62 6.57
N GLN A 120 21.72 -0.52 7.04
CA GLN A 120 23.15 -0.80 7.20
C GLN A 120 23.52 -2.11 6.52
N GLN A 121 24.78 -2.22 6.12
CA GLN A 121 25.35 -3.46 5.65
C GLN A 121 26.16 -4.11 6.77
N ASP A 122 25.83 -5.35 7.08
CA ASP A 122 26.67 -6.20 7.92
C ASP A 122 27.95 -6.56 7.15
N ASN A 123 29.08 -6.14 7.67
CA ASN A 123 30.38 -6.31 7.02
C ASN A 123 30.83 -7.78 6.94
N ASP A 124 30.36 -8.62 7.86
CA ASP A 124 30.75 -10.04 7.92
C ASP A 124 29.99 -10.88 6.92
N THR A 125 28.71 -10.60 6.76
CA THR A 125 27.80 -11.37 5.89
C THR A 125 27.50 -10.68 4.55
N GLY A 126 27.81 -9.39 4.43
CA GLY A 126 27.43 -8.56 3.27
C GLY A 126 25.92 -8.33 3.15
N ARG A 127 25.16 -8.63 4.21
CA ARG A 127 23.72 -8.51 4.27
C ARG A 127 23.33 -7.07 4.55
N TRP A 128 22.36 -6.56 3.79
CA TRP A 128 21.69 -5.30 4.09
C TRP A 128 20.52 -5.53 5.05
N GLU A 129 20.47 -4.76 6.12
CA GLU A 129 19.43 -4.80 7.15
C GLU A 129 18.75 -3.44 7.27
N CYS A 130 17.43 -3.42 7.37
CA CYS A 130 16.64 -2.23 7.61
C CYS A 130 16.17 -2.24 9.06
N PHE A 131 16.49 -1.19 9.82
CA PHE A 131 16.08 -1.05 11.22
C PHE A 131 14.65 -0.56 11.37
N ILE A 132 14.06 0.01 10.31
CA ILE A 132 12.64 0.34 10.27
C ILE A 132 11.84 -0.94 10.05
N ASN A 133 10.80 -1.14 10.83
CA ASN A 133 9.85 -2.21 10.61
C ASN A 133 8.99 -1.90 9.38
N VAL A 134 9.02 -2.75 8.37
CA VAL A 134 8.18 -2.61 7.18
C VAL A 134 7.20 -3.77 7.13
N ASP A 135 5.91 -3.47 7.14
CA ASP A 135 4.83 -4.47 7.11
C ASP A 135 4.06 -4.36 5.78
N ASP A 136 4.30 -5.31 4.89
CA ASP A 136 3.65 -5.35 3.58
C ASP A 136 2.27 -6.03 3.66
N LYS A 137 1.24 -5.21 3.79
CA LYS A 137 -0.17 -5.65 3.77
C LYS A 137 -0.79 -5.59 2.36
N THR A 138 0.00 -5.30 1.32
CA THR A 138 -0.54 -5.20 -0.05
C THR A 138 -1.03 -6.55 -0.60
N ASN A 139 -0.51 -7.67 -0.10
CA ASN A 139 -0.96 -9.01 -0.46
C ASN A 139 -2.35 -9.36 0.11
N CYS A 140 -2.84 -8.60 1.11
CA CYS A 140 -4.20 -8.75 1.62
C CYS A 140 -5.27 -8.45 0.55
N TRP A 141 -4.92 -7.79 -0.55
CA TRP A 141 -5.82 -7.60 -1.69
C TRP A 141 -6.35 -8.91 -2.25
N HIS A 142 -5.52 -9.91 -2.35
CA HIS A 142 -5.95 -11.21 -2.91
C HIS A 142 -7.00 -11.86 -2.00
N GLU A 143 -6.83 -11.77 -0.69
CA GLU A 143 -7.78 -12.27 0.28
C GLU A 143 -9.08 -11.44 0.30
N ILE A 144 -8.96 -10.10 0.23
CA ILE A 144 -10.11 -9.19 0.17
C ILE A 144 -10.88 -9.41 -1.15
N GLU A 145 -10.19 -9.54 -2.27
CA GLU A 145 -10.80 -9.77 -3.58
C GLU A 145 -11.45 -11.16 -3.66
N GLN A 146 -10.82 -12.19 -3.10
CA GLN A 146 -11.41 -13.53 -2.99
C GLN A 146 -12.65 -13.52 -2.09
N LYS A 147 -12.60 -12.85 -0.94
CA LYS A 147 -13.74 -12.73 -0.04
C LYS A 147 -14.89 -11.98 -0.71
N ARG A 148 -14.60 -10.83 -1.34
CA ARG A 148 -15.57 -10.02 -2.10
C ARG A 148 -16.22 -10.83 -3.22
N ASN A 149 -15.43 -11.57 -4.01
CA ASN A 149 -15.96 -12.40 -5.10
C ASN A 149 -16.83 -13.54 -4.56
N LYS A 150 -16.44 -14.11 -3.41
CA LYS A 150 -17.25 -15.14 -2.73
C LYS A 150 -18.58 -14.57 -2.21
N ASP A 151 -18.55 -13.37 -1.61
CA ASP A 151 -19.74 -12.70 -1.11
C ASP A 151 -20.69 -12.32 -2.27
N ILE A 152 -20.15 -11.84 -3.40
CA ILE A 152 -20.93 -11.56 -4.62
C ILE A 152 -21.52 -12.85 -5.19
N ALA A 153 -20.78 -13.94 -5.24
CA ALA A 153 -21.29 -15.22 -5.70
C ALA A 153 -22.45 -15.72 -4.84
N LEU A 154 -22.33 -15.63 -3.52
CA LEU A 154 -23.40 -15.97 -2.57
C LEU A 154 -24.65 -15.09 -2.75
N LEU A 155 -24.48 -13.79 -3.00
CA LEU A 155 -25.58 -12.87 -3.30
C LEU A 155 -26.27 -13.25 -4.60
N LEU A 156 -25.51 -13.58 -5.65
CA LEU A 156 -26.06 -14.00 -6.93
C LEU A 156 -26.81 -15.35 -6.80
N GLU A 157 -26.27 -16.31 -6.06
CA GLU A 157 -26.95 -17.60 -5.79
C GLU A 157 -28.26 -17.40 -5.01
N SER A 158 -28.31 -16.45 -4.06
CA SER A 158 -29.53 -16.12 -3.33
C SER A 158 -30.56 -15.37 -4.16
N TRP A 159 -30.14 -14.70 -5.23
CA TRP A 159 -30.99 -13.90 -6.12
C TRP A 159 -31.70 -14.73 -7.19
N VAL A 160 -31.09 -15.85 -7.60
CA VAL A 160 -31.67 -16.75 -8.62
C VAL A 160 -33.07 -17.27 -8.22
N PRO A 161 -33.31 -17.76 -6.98
CA PRO A 161 -34.64 -18.18 -6.57
C PRO A 161 -35.67 -17.05 -6.59
N LEU A 162 -35.27 -15.84 -6.20
CA LEU A 162 -36.15 -14.66 -6.19
C LEU A 162 -36.55 -14.26 -7.60
N LYS A 163 -35.64 -14.31 -8.56
CA LYS A 163 -35.91 -14.04 -9.98
C LYS A 163 -36.87 -15.07 -10.55
N GLU A 164 -36.69 -16.34 -10.25
CA GLU A 164 -37.60 -17.40 -10.68
C GLU A 164 -39.02 -17.26 -10.09
N GLU A 165 -39.12 -16.79 -8.83
CA GLU A 165 -40.43 -16.49 -8.20
C GLU A 165 -41.13 -15.31 -8.85
N ILE A 166 -40.41 -14.24 -9.16
CA ILE A 166 -40.94 -13.08 -9.90
C ILE A 166 -41.43 -13.51 -11.28
N GLU A 167 -40.64 -14.27 -12.04
CA GLU A 167 -41.05 -14.78 -13.34
C GLU A 167 -42.30 -15.69 -13.28
N LYS A 168 -42.46 -16.45 -12.21
CA LYS A 168 -43.66 -17.27 -11.97
C LYS A 168 -44.91 -16.40 -11.68
N ILE A 169 -44.72 -15.31 -10.96
CA ILE A 169 -45.78 -14.35 -10.66
C ILE A 169 -46.22 -13.65 -11.97
N ASP A 170 -45.26 -13.14 -12.73
CA ASP A 170 -45.54 -12.46 -14.00
C ASP A 170 -46.29 -13.36 -14.98
N LYS A 171 -45.88 -14.62 -15.13
CA LYS A 171 -46.56 -15.62 -15.94
C LYS A 171 -47.97 -15.95 -15.48
N ARG A 172 -48.22 -15.91 -14.15
CA ARG A 172 -49.55 -16.08 -13.60
C ARG A 172 -50.44 -14.91 -13.92
N GLU A 173 -49.95 -13.67 -13.73
CA GLU A 173 -50.68 -12.46 -14.04
C GLU A 173 -51.05 -12.37 -15.54
N GLU A 174 -50.10 -12.72 -16.42
CA GLU A 174 -50.33 -12.75 -17.84
C GLU A 174 -51.39 -13.80 -18.23
N SER A 175 -51.38 -14.97 -17.58
CA SER A 175 -52.42 -16.01 -17.76
C SER A 175 -53.78 -15.55 -17.29
N TYR A 176 -53.92 -14.76 -16.24
CA TYR A 176 -55.18 -14.19 -15.77
C TYR A 176 -55.69 -13.11 -16.71
N ARG A 177 -54.83 -12.22 -17.24
CA ARG A 177 -55.20 -11.25 -18.26
C ARG A 177 -55.73 -11.91 -19.54
N MET A 178 -55.06 -12.96 -19.99
CA MET A 178 -55.47 -13.73 -21.19
C MET A 178 -56.85 -14.42 -20.99
N LYS A 179 -57.26 -14.72 -19.75
CA LYS A 179 -58.54 -15.30 -19.42
C LYS A 179 -59.68 -14.28 -19.19
N GLY A 180 -59.40 -13.00 -19.42
CA GLY A 180 -60.42 -11.92 -19.32
C GLY A 180 -60.81 -11.52 -17.89
N TYR A 181 -59.97 -11.86 -16.89
CA TYR A 181 -60.16 -11.32 -15.54
C TYR A 181 -59.41 -9.97 -15.44
N GLU A 182 -60.18 -8.88 -15.61
CA GLU A 182 -59.69 -7.56 -15.24
C GLU A 182 -59.94 -7.35 -13.73
N TRP A 183 -58.91 -6.84 -13.04
CA TRP A 183 -58.99 -6.46 -11.62
C TRP A 183 -59.45 -5.02 -11.48
#